data_dc9d2465c893034906a81954b6211925
#
_entry.id   dc9d2465c893034906a81954b6211925
#
_cell.length_a   1.000
_cell.length_b   1.000
_cell.length_c   1.000
_cell.angle_alpha   90.00
_cell.angle_beta   90.00
_cell.angle_gamma   90.00
#
_symmetry.space_group_name_H-M   'P 1'
#
loop_
_entity.id
_entity.type
_entity.pdbx_description
1 polymer ?
#
loop_
_entity_poly.entity_id
_entity_poly.type
_entity_poly.pdbx_seq_one_letter_code
_entity_poly.pdbx_strand_id
1 'polypeptide(L)'
;ERLKKNNLDKFFDTMIKQFVIYAKTQKSPHDREEIQNETWLSQILSMWVVSQNPGEYNPIHFHPSCHISAVMYLKIPKWASTEKQHRSRDDGSITFVSNASLDREFSDPTLLLRPELGDFFVFGSNQLHQVYPYHCDEGDTERRSVSFNAIFSTESVFEQQKKNLLESQSHE
;
A
#
# COMPACT_ATOMS: atom_id res chain seq x y z
N GLU A 1 13.27 14.90 -7.06
CA GLU A 1 14.33 15.78 -6.51
C GLU A 1 14.09 16.14 -5.03
N ARG A 2 12.85 16.54 -4.64
CA ARG A 2 12.50 16.86 -3.23
C ARG A 2 12.58 15.64 -2.28
N LEU A 3 12.26 14.45 -2.74
CA LEU A 3 12.35 13.23 -1.94
C LEU A 3 13.79 12.91 -1.55
N LYS A 4 14.73 13.01 -2.49
CA LYS A 4 16.16 12.80 -2.25
C LYS A 4 16.72 13.77 -1.21
N LYS A 5 16.29 15.04 -1.26
CA LYS A 5 16.76 16.07 -0.32
C LYS A 5 16.40 15.77 1.14
N ASN A 6 15.31 15.04 1.40
CA ASN A 6 14.80 14.74 2.74
C ASN A 6 15.05 13.29 3.17
N ASN A 7 15.81 12.51 2.40
CA ASN A 7 15.99 11.06 2.61
C ASN A 7 14.70 10.23 2.66
N LEU A 8 13.59 10.77 2.18
CA LEU A 8 12.31 10.05 2.14
C LEU A 8 12.35 8.88 1.16
N ASP A 9 13.13 9.00 0.08
CA ASP A 9 13.41 7.91 -0.85
C ASP A 9 14.03 6.71 -0.15
N LYS A 10 15.01 6.91 0.72
CA LYS A 10 15.63 5.84 1.51
C LYS A 10 14.66 5.20 2.49
N PHE A 11 13.82 6.02 3.14
CA PHE A 11 12.80 5.51 4.04
C PHE A 11 11.84 4.58 3.31
N PHE A 12 11.26 5.03 2.21
CA PHE A 12 10.33 4.23 1.43
C PHE A 12 10.99 3.00 0.82
N ASP A 13 12.20 3.13 0.28
CA ASP A 13 12.95 2.00 -0.25
C ASP A 13 13.18 0.91 0.81
N THR A 14 13.60 1.31 2.00
CA THR A 14 13.79 0.39 3.12
C THR A 14 12.51 -0.33 3.51
N MET A 15 11.40 0.41 3.64
CA MET A 15 10.10 -0.16 4.02
C MET A 15 9.59 -1.14 2.95
N ILE A 16 9.73 -0.79 1.68
CA ILE A 16 9.35 -1.64 0.56
C ILE A 16 10.17 -2.93 0.56
N LYS A 17 11.49 -2.83 0.71
CA LYS A 17 12.38 -4.00 0.77
C LYS A 17 12.00 -4.94 1.91
N GLN A 18 11.76 -4.43 3.10
CA GLN A 18 11.35 -5.24 4.24
C GLN A 18 10.01 -5.94 3.99
N PHE A 19 9.04 -5.25 3.41
CA PHE A 19 7.77 -5.86 3.02
C PHE A 19 7.96 -6.99 2.01
N VAL A 20 8.78 -6.77 0.98
CA VAL A 20 9.05 -7.78 -0.06
C VAL A 20 9.71 -9.02 0.54
N ILE A 21 10.74 -8.83 1.36
CA ILE A 21 11.42 -9.93 2.05
C ILE A 21 10.42 -10.71 2.90
N TYR A 22 9.62 -10.01 3.70
CA TYR A 22 8.59 -10.63 4.53
C TYR A 22 7.58 -11.42 3.68
N ALA A 23 6.99 -10.81 2.66
CA ALA A 23 5.98 -11.44 1.82
C ALA A 23 6.50 -12.70 1.10
N LYS A 24 7.73 -12.66 0.58
CA LYS A 24 8.34 -13.80 -0.07
C LYS A 24 8.70 -14.92 0.91
N THR A 25 9.26 -14.60 2.06
CA THR A 25 9.60 -15.60 3.07
C THR A 25 8.39 -16.31 3.66
N GLN A 26 7.19 -15.69 3.62
CA GLN A 26 5.94 -16.35 4.01
C GLN A 26 5.46 -17.36 2.97
N LYS A 27 5.76 -17.14 1.69
CA LYS A 27 5.33 -18.03 0.60
C LYS A 27 6.21 -19.27 0.45
N SER A 28 7.50 -19.16 0.68
CA SER A 28 8.45 -20.27 0.55
C SER A 28 9.55 -20.17 1.60
N PRO A 29 9.44 -20.96 2.68
CA PRO A 29 10.51 -21.03 3.68
C PRO A 29 11.85 -21.52 3.11
N HIS A 30 11.84 -22.35 2.04
CA HIS A 30 13.05 -22.85 1.38
C HIS A 30 13.81 -21.76 0.64
N ASP A 31 13.09 -20.74 0.11
CA ASP A 31 13.71 -19.65 -0.65
C ASP A 31 14.25 -18.54 0.27
N ARG A 32 14.09 -18.68 1.58
CA ARG A 32 14.44 -17.64 2.55
C ARG A 32 15.90 -17.22 2.47
N GLU A 33 16.80 -18.16 2.35
CA GLU A 33 18.25 -17.92 2.32
C GLU A 33 18.67 -17.26 1.00
N GLU A 34 18.13 -17.72 -0.12
CA GLU A 34 18.33 -17.15 -1.44
C GLU A 34 17.78 -15.72 -1.52
N ILE A 35 16.55 -15.50 -1.04
CA ILE A 35 15.91 -14.18 -1.02
C ILE A 35 16.65 -13.19 -0.13
N GLN A 36 17.21 -13.62 0.98
CA GLN A 36 17.97 -12.74 1.88
C GLN A 36 19.34 -12.36 1.33
N ASN A 37 19.93 -13.20 0.50
CA ASN A 37 21.25 -12.99 -0.09
C ASN A 37 21.19 -12.17 -1.40
N GLU A 38 20.01 -11.99 -1.98
CA GLU A 38 19.84 -11.15 -3.17
C GLU A 38 19.76 -9.66 -2.83
N THR A 39 20.38 -8.84 -3.68
CA THR A 39 20.19 -7.39 -3.63
C THR A 39 18.86 -7.01 -4.30
N TRP A 40 17.96 -6.45 -3.51
CA TRP A 40 16.66 -5.97 -3.98
C TRP A 40 16.70 -4.47 -4.24
N LEU A 41 16.26 -4.09 -5.43
CA LEU A 41 16.08 -2.71 -5.84
C LEU A 41 14.60 -2.40 -5.90
N SER A 42 14.24 -1.19 -5.50
CA SER A 42 12.87 -0.68 -5.59
C SER A 42 12.85 0.66 -6.31
N GLN A 43 11.74 0.92 -6.99
CA GLN A 43 11.48 2.19 -7.65
C GLN A 43 10.05 2.63 -7.37
N ILE A 44 9.91 3.84 -6.82
CA ILE A 44 8.62 4.50 -6.70
C ILE A 44 8.23 5.02 -8.08
N LEU A 45 7.10 4.54 -8.59
CA LEU A 45 6.55 4.94 -9.89
C LEU A 45 5.72 6.21 -9.79
N SER A 46 4.91 6.30 -8.75
CA SER A 46 4.02 7.43 -8.48
C SER A 46 3.82 7.63 -7.00
N MET A 47 3.61 8.87 -6.62
CA MET A 47 3.27 9.27 -5.26
C MET A 47 2.28 10.43 -5.34
N TRP A 48 1.21 10.36 -4.54
CA TRP A 48 0.18 11.40 -4.49
C TRP A 48 -0.39 11.57 -3.10
N VAL A 49 -0.89 12.76 -2.82
CA VAL A 49 -1.61 13.07 -1.58
C VAL A 49 -3.10 12.96 -1.84
N VAL A 50 -3.78 12.29 -0.92
CA VAL A 50 -5.24 12.21 -0.88
C VAL A 50 -5.72 13.03 0.30
N SER A 51 -6.52 14.05 0.01
CA SER A 51 -7.22 14.88 0.99
C SER A 51 -8.69 14.58 0.87
N GLN A 52 -9.30 14.13 1.94
CA GLN A 52 -10.72 13.74 1.98
C GLN A 52 -11.45 14.49 3.08
N ASN A 53 -12.69 14.87 2.78
CA ASN A 53 -13.64 15.47 3.71
C ASN A 53 -14.69 14.43 4.17
N PRO A 54 -15.47 14.74 5.22
CA PRO A 54 -16.55 13.87 5.64
C PRO A 54 -17.51 13.51 4.51
N GLY A 55 -17.86 12.23 4.41
CA GLY A 55 -18.71 11.69 3.35
C GLY A 55 -17.99 11.27 2.07
N GLU A 56 -16.74 11.70 1.86
CA GLU A 56 -15.93 11.25 0.73
C GLU A 56 -15.35 9.87 0.96
N TYR A 57 -15.24 9.08 -0.10
CA TYR A 57 -14.78 7.69 -0.05
C TYR A 57 -13.97 7.32 -1.30
N ASN A 58 -13.23 6.24 -1.23
CA ASN A 58 -12.65 5.62 -2.41
C ASN A 58 -13.38 4.29 -2.67
N PRO A 59 -13.98 4.11 -3.85
CA PRO A 59 -14.64 2.86 -4.20
C PRO A 59 -13.63 1.71 -4.25
N ILE A 60 -14.15 0.48 -4.31
CA ILE A 60 -13.32 -0.71 -4.43
C ILE A 60 -12.48 -0.65 -5.72
N HIS A 61 -11.18 -0.84 -5.57
CA HIS A 61 -10.22 -0.77 -6.68
C HIS A 61 -8.93 -1.56 -6.36
N PHE A 62 -8.06 -1.63 -7.34
CA PHE A 62 -6.68 -2.12 -7.23
C PHE A 62 -5.75 -1.23 -8.08
N HIS A 63 -4.45 -1.41 -7.97
CA HIS A 63 -3.45 -0.59 -8.68
C HIS A 63 -2.74 -1.40 -9.76
N PRO A 64 -3.08 -1.23 -11.05
CA PRO A 64 -2.38 -1.92 -12.14
C PRO A 64 -0.96 -1.35 -12.35
N SER A 65 -0.13 -2.11 -13.03
CA SER A 65 1.20 -1.69 -13.48
C SER A 65 2.21 -1.36 -12.38
N CYS A 66 2.01 -1.92 -11.19
CA CYS A 66 2.99 -1.88 -10.09
C CYS A 66 3.00 -3.22 -9.35
N HIS A 67 3.95 -3.42 -8.45
CA HIS A 67 4.04 -4.64 -7.64
C HIS A 67 3.39 -4.46 -6.27
N ILE A 68 3.57 -3.28 -5.70
CA ILE A 68 3.03 -2.92 -4.40
C ILE A 68 2.44 -1.53 -4.42
N SER A 69 1.46 -1.33 -3.56
CA SER A 69 0.88 -0.04 -3.21
C SER A 69 1.01 0.18 -1.72
N ALA A 70 1.03 1.44 -1.33
CA ALA A 70 1.06 1.79 0.08
C ALA A 70 0.31 3.09 0.35
N VAL A 71 -0.12 3.23 1.60
CA VAL A 71 -0.75 4.44 2.11
C VAL A 71 -0.24 4.74 3.51
N MET A 72 0.11 6.00 3.75
CA MET A 72 0.49 6.52 5.06
C MET A 72 -0.44 7.65 5.46
N TYR A 73 -0.97 7.60 6.68
CA TYR A 73 -1.92 8.57 7.18
C TYR A 73 -1.19 9.73 7.88
N LEU A 74 -1.31 10.93 7.29
CA LEU A 74 -0.61 12.15 7.73
C LEU A 74 -1.49 13.05 8.61
N LYS A 75 -2.81 12.85 8.55
CA LYS A 75 -3.78 13.61 9.31
C LYS A 75 -5.05 12.79 9.46
N ILE A 76 -5.53 12.69 10.68
CA ILE A 76 -6.75 11.98 11.03
C ILE A 76 -7.66 12.95 11.80
N PRO A 77 -8.91 13.16 11.38
CA PRO A 77 -9.84 13.97 12.13
C PRO A 77 -10.27 13.25 13.41
N LYS A 78 -10.81 13.99 14.35
CA LYS A 78 -11.49 13.38 15.48
C LYS A 78 -12.78 12.73 14.98
N TRP A 79 -12.80 11.40 15.00
CA TRP A 79 -13.96 10.63 14.57
C TRP A 79 -15.20 10.96 15.39
N ALA A 80 -16.36 11.02 14.76
CA ALA A 80 -17.62 11.21 15.45
C ALA A 80 -17.87 10.07 16.46
N SER A 81 -18.44 10.40 17.60
CA SER A 81 -18.79 9.42 18.62
C SER A 81 -19.79 8.40 18.06
N THR A 82 -19.49 7.12 18.19
CA THR A 82 -20.37 6.02 17.76
C THR A 82 -21.67 5.94 18.57
N GLU A 83 -21.69 6.53 19.77
CA GLU A 83 -22.87 6.51 20.65
C GLU A 83 -24.05 7.33 20.14
N LYS A 84 -23.79 8.36 19.35
CA LYS A 84 -24.83 9.27 18.83
C LYS A 84 -25.47 8.85 17.51
N GLN A 85 -24.93 7.85 16.87
CA GLN A 85 -25.41 7.44 15.54
C GLN A 85 -25.26 5.92 15.40
N HIS A 86 -26.25 5.24 14.88
CA HIS A 86 -26.23 3.81 14.48
C HIS A 86 -25.23 3.58 13.35
N ARG A 87 -23.95 3.94 13.57
CA ARG A 87 -22.93 3.91 12.53
C ARG A 87 -22.16 2.63 12.53
N SER A 88 -21.88 2.23 11.33
CA SER A 88 -21.09 1.07 10.98
C SER A 88 -19.71 1.13 11.63
N ARG A 89 -19.20 -0.01 12.06
CA ARG A 89 -17.79 -0.22 12.46
C ARG A 89 -16.82 0.22 11.37
N ASP A 90 -17.32 0.40 10.14
CA ASP A 90 -16.56 0.62 8.93
C ASP A 90 -16.24 2.11 8.70
N ASP A 91 -16.91 3.01 9.43
CA ASP A 91 -16.77 4.47 9.27
C ASP A 91 -15.31 4.92 9.31
N GLY A 92 -14.83 5.47 8.20
CA GLY A 92 -13.45 5.93 8.02
C GLY A 92 -12.39 4.85 7.82
N SER A 93 -12.78 3.59 7.79
CA SER A 93 -11.84 2.46 7.68
C SER A 93 -11.38 2.24 6.24
N ILE A 94 -10.18 1.69 6.10
CA ILE A 94 -9.74 1.02 4.87
C ILE A 94 -10.05 -0.46 5.00
N THR A 95 -10.59 -1.05 3.95
CA THR A 95 -10.95 -2.47 3.91
C THR A 95 -10.20 -3.15 2.77
N PHE A 96 -9.53 -4.24 3.10
CA PHE A 96 -8.92 -5.15 2.14
C PHE A 96 -9.81 -6.36 1.95
N VAL A 97 -10.11 -6.70 0.69
CA VAL A 97 -10.98 -7.81 0.33
C VAL A 97 -10.13 -8.97 -0.19
N SER A 98 -10.20 -10.11 0.45
CA SER A 98 -9.54 -11.34 0.01
C SER A 98 -10.53 -12.33 -0.57
N ASN A 99 -10.04 -13.30 -1.34
CA ASN A 99 -10.83 -14.46 -1.70
C ASN A 99 -11.02 -15.31 -0.45
N ALA A 100 -12.23 -15.37 0.08
CA ALA A 100 -12.55 -16.34 1.10
C ALA A 100 -12.34 -17.75 0.52
N SER A 101 -11.54 -18.55 1.20
CA SER A 101 -11.48 -19.97 0.88
C SER A 101 -12.85 -20.58 1.18
N LEU A 102 -13.42 -21.28 0.21
CA LEU A 102 -14.69 -22.00 0.39
C LEU A 102 -14.62 -23.05 1.52
N ASP A 103 -13.41 -23.41 1.94
CA ASP A 103 -13.15 -24.38 2.99
C ASP A 103 -13.28 -23.80 4.42
N ARG A 104 -13.58 -22.52 4.56
CA ARG A 104 -13.76 -21.87 5.86
C ARG A 104 -15.15 -21.28 5.98
N GLU A 105 -16.05 -22.07 6.47
CA GLU A 105 -17.48 -21.77 6.63
C GLU A 105 -17.80 -20.46 7.39
N PHE A 106 -16.84 -19.94 8.17
CA PHE A 106 -17.01 -18.77 9.04
C PHE A 106 -15.86 -17.75 8.90
N SER A 107 -15.14 -17.75 7.77
CA SER A 107 -14.07 -16.77 7.55
C SER A 107 -14.61 -15.44 7.02
N ASP A 108 -14.27 -14.35 7.69
CA ASP A 108 -14.49 -13.01 7.13
C ASP A 108 -13.50 -12.79 5.97
N PRO A 109 -13.97 -12.59 4.73
CA PRO A 109 -13.11 -12.32 3.59
C PRO A 109 -12.54 -10.91 3.59
N THR A 110 -12.84 -10.10 4.60
CA THR A 110 -12.43 -8.71 4.69
C THR A 110 -11.52 -8.44 5.89
N LEU A 111 -10.50 -7.65 5.68
CA LEU A 111 -9.69 -7.05 6.74
C LEU A 111 -10.04 -5.57 6.82
N LEU A 112 -10.71 -5.20 7.90
CA LEU A 112 -11.13 -3.83 8.19
C LEU A 112 -10.13 -3.18 9.15
N LEU A 113 -9.53 -2.07 8.75
CA LEU A 113 -8.57 -1.32 9.56
C LEU A 113 -9.02 0.13 9.67
N ARG A 114 -9.24 0.60 10.89
CA ARG A 114 -9.48 2.02 11.17
C ARG A 114 -8.13 2.70 11.36
N PRO A 115 -7.74 3.64 10.49
CA PRO A 115 -6.40 4.19 10.54
C PRO A 115 -6.21 5.16 11.70
N GLU A 116 -5.00 5.17 12.23
CA GLU A 116 -4.49 6.15 13.17
C GLU A 116 -3.43 7.04 12.50
N LEU A 117 -3.10 8.16 13.14
CA LEU A 117 -2.05 9.06 12.65
C LEU A 117 -0.70 8.34 12.63
N GLY A 118 -0.06 8.32 11.47
CA GLY A 118 1.22 7.66 11.27
C GLY A 118 1.13 6.21 10.80
N ASP A 119 -0.07 5.61 10.75
CA ASP A 119 -0.24 4.28 10.19
C ASP A 119 0.26 4.22 8.75
N PHE A 120 0.97 3.14 8.45
CA PHE A 120 1.55 2.87 7.16
C PHE A 120 1.21 1.46 6.70
N PHE A 121 0.31 1.35 5.73
CA PHE A 121 -0.12 0.07 5.15
C PHE A 121 0.56 -0.15 3.81
N VAL A 122 1.19 -1.33 3.66
CA VAL A 122 1.82 -1.77 2.41
C VAL A 122 1.16 -3.08 1.98
N PHE A 123 0.76 -3.18 0.73
CA PHE A 123 0.03 -4.33 0.20
C PHE A 123 0.36 -4.59 -1.27
N GLY A 124 0.07 -5.80 -1.74
CA GLY A 124 0.22 -6.15 -3.15
C GLY A 124 -0.69 -5.29 -4.03
N SER A 125 -0.21 -4.90 -5.19
CA SER A 125 -0.94 -3.99 -6.10
C SER A 125 -2.30 -4.53 -6.57
N ASN A 126 -2.42 -5.85 -6.67
CA ASN A 126 -3.65 -6.54 -7.04
C ASN A 126 -4.63 -6.77 -5.87
N GLN A 127 -4.27 -6.32 -4.66
CA GLN A 127 -5.15 -6.41 -3.50
C GLN A 127 -6.32 -5.45 -3.66
N LEU A 128 -7.53 -6.00 -3.79
CA LEU A 128 -8.77 -5.21 -3.79
C LEU A 128 -8.93 -4.53 -2.45
N HIS A 129 -9.19 -3.23 -2.49
CA HIS A 129 -9.40 -2.43 -1.29
C HIS A 129 -10.34 -1.26 -1.58
N GLN A 130 -10.93 -0.73 -0.52
CA GLN A 130 -11.78 0.45 -0.53
C GLN A 130 -11.56 1.26 0.74
N VAL A 131 -11.93 2.53 0.69
CA VAL A 131 -11.89 3.41 1.86
C VAL A 131 -13.30 3.93 2.12
N TYR A 132 -13.86 3.61 3.27
CA TYR A 132 -15.19 4.03 3.65
C TYR A 132 -15.27 5.53 3.91
N PRO A 133 -16.43 6.14 3.64
CA PRO A 133 -16.70 7.51 4.08
C PRO A 133 -16.62 7.58 5.59
N TYR A 134 -16.37 8.75 6.10
CA TYR A 134 -16.31 8.98 7.53
C TYR A 134 -17.12 10.18 7.95
N HIS A 135 -17.35 10.25 9.24
CA HIS A 135 -17.97 11.38 9.89
C HIS A 135 -17.11 11.83 11.04
N CYS A 136 -17.09 13.11 11.29
CA CYS A 136 -16.33 13.71 12.39
C CYS A 136 -17.20 14.74 13.11
N ASP A 137 -16.79 15.06 14.32
CA ASP A 137 -17.32 16.18 15.05
C ASP A 137 -16.83 17.50 14.44
N GLU A 138 -17.40 18.63 14.89
CA GLU A 138 -16.98 19.97 14.46
C GLU A 138 -15.46 20.19 14.68
N GLY A 139 -14.86 21.00 13.83
CA GLY A 139 -13.45 21.37 13.88
C GLY A 139 -12.67 20.97 12.65
N ASP A 140 -11.45 20.50 12.83
CA ASP A 140 -10.61 20.03 11.72
C ASP A 140 -11.09 18.66 11.22
N THR A 141 -11.72 18.67 10.07
CA THR A 141 -12.46 17.54 9.53
C THR A 141 -11.69 16.76 8.48
N GLU A 142 -10.56 17.29 8.01
CA GLU A 142 -9.80 16.68 6.92
C GLU A 142 -9.07 15.41 7.33
N ARG A 143 -9.20 14.33 6.56
CA ARG A 143 -8.30 13.18 6.55
C ARG A 143 -7.31 13.35 5.40
N ARG A 144 -6.01 13.26 5.70
CA ARG A 144 -4.96 13.35 4.70
C ARG A 144 -4.05 12.15 4.74
N SER A 145 -3.81 11.55 3.58
CA SER A 145 -2.85 10.47 3.41
C SER A 145 -1.93 10.73 2.23
N VAL A 146 -0.78 10.08 2.21
CA VAL A 146 0.08 9.95 1.04
C VAL A 146 0.06 8.50 0.60
N SER A 147 -0.20 8.30 -0.69
CA SER A 147 -0.18 6.99 -1.32
C SER A 147 0.94 6.92 -2.34
N PHE A 148 1.47 5.73 -2.58
CA PHE A 148 2.44 5.51 -3.63
C PHE A 148 2.35 4.10 -4.21
N ASN A 149 2.81 3.98 -5.45
CA ASN A 149 2.99 2.73 -6.16
C ASN A 149 4.47 2.50 -6.43
N ALA A 150 4.92 1.28 -6.29
CA ALA A 150 6.29 0.91 -6.53
C ALA A 150 6.43 -0.45 -7.24
N ILE A 151 7.52 -0.58 -7.96
CA ILE A 151 8.04 -1.86 -8.45
C ILE A 151 9.29 -2.21 -7.67
N PHE A 152 9.58 -3.50 -7.63
CA PHE A 152 10.84 -4.00 -7.08
C PHE A 152 11.29 -5.23 -7.88
N SER A 153 12.58 -5.45 -7.89
CA SER A 153 13.19 -6.61 -8.54
C SER A 153 14.57 -6.88 -7.92
N THR A 154 15.15 -8.00 -8.24
CA THR A 154 16.55 -8.23 -7.92
C THR A 154 17.44 -7.44 -8.85
N GLU A 155 18.66 -7.13 -8.41
CA GLU A 155 19.64 -6.41 -9.22
C GLU A 155 19.92 -7.15 -10.52
N SER A 156 20.02 -8.48 -10.48
CA SER A 156 20.24 -9.34 -11.64
C SER A 156 19.14 -9.18 -12.70
N VAL A 157 17.87 -9.09 -12.28
CA VAL A 157 16.72 -8.89 -13.20
C VAL A 157 16.73 -7.47 -13.79
N PHE A 158 17.08 -6.45 -13.01
CA PHE A 158 17.20 -5.08 -13.54
C PHE A 158 18.31 -4.97 -14.59
N GLU A 159 19.47 -5.56 -14.35
CA GLU A 159 20.57 -5.55 -15.32
C GLU A 159 20.20 -6.31 -16.60
N GLN A 160 19.50 -7.43 -16.49
CA GLN A 160 19.02 -8.16 -17.66
C GLN A 160 18.01 -7.35 -18.48
N GLN A 161 17.07 -6.68 -17.84
CA GLN A 161 16.09 -5.82 -18.50
C GLN A 161 16.76 -4.65 -19.22
N LYS A 162 17.75 -4.02 -18.59
CA LYS A 162 18.52 -2.93 -19.16
C LYS A 162 19.31 -3.38 -20.40
N LYS A 163 19.92 -4.57 -20.34
CA LYS A 163 20.62 -5.15 -21.49
C LYS A 163 19.69 -5.40 -22.66
N ASN A 164 18.52 -6.03 -22.41
CA ASN A 164 17.52 -6.30 -23.44
C ASN A 164 17.01 -5.01 -24.10
N LEU A 165 16.84 -3.94 -23.31
CA LEU A 165 16.41 -2.64 -23.85
C LEU A 165 17.48 -2.02 -24.76
N LEU A 166 18.76 -2.09 -24.39
CA LEU A 166 19.86 -1.61 -25.22
C LEU A 166 20.00 -2.39 -26.54
N GLU A 167 19.84 -3.69 -26.47
CA GLU A 167 19.88 -4.58 -27.67
C GLU A 167 18.71 -4.27 -28.63
N SER A 168 17.51 -3.99 -28.12
CA SER A 168 16.37 -3.62 -28.97
C SER A 168 16.56 -2.29 -29.70
N GLN A 169 17.25 -1.32 -29.09
CA GLN A 169 17.55 -0.01 -29.69
C GLN A 169 18.70 -0.03 -30.69
N SER A 170 19.52 -1.09 -30.68
CA SER A 170 20.62 -1.26 -31.64
C SER A 170 20.24 -1.93 -32.94
N HIS A 171 18.99 -2.39 -33.05
CA HIS A 171 18.42 -3.05 -34.23
C HIS A 171 17.46 -2.15 -35.03
N GLU A 172 17.27 -0.88 -34.63
CA GLU A 172 16.62 0.18 -35.41
C GLU A 172 17.66 1.07 -36.11
#